data_84a7914be01577d349510686126af5fe
#
_entry.id   84a7914be01577d349510686126af5fe
#
_cell.length_a   1.000
_cell.length_b   1.000
_cell.length_c   1.000
_cell.angle_alpha   90.00
_cell.angle_beta   90.00
_cell.angle_gamma   90.00
#
_symmetry.space_group_name_H-M   'P 1'
#
loop_
_entity.id
_entity.type
_entity.pdbx_description
1 polymer ?
#
loop_
_entity_poly.entity_id
_entity_poly.type
_entity_poly.pdbx_seq_one_letter_code
_entity_poly.pdbx_strand_id
1 'polypeptide(L)'
;MERKPFTYDFGEFVDRLTITSEKDLFLLPGAKKELDLNMKWMNDLGIDAYIILSIIRIAQANALIWNLEHQLRNAKIGEFPLDQVGAIAIRVREHNKTRVRYINELNQACGSSTVTEKINHLSEEIYSRFYKVE
;
A
#
# COMPACT_ATOMS: atom_id res chain seq x y z
N MET A 1 -1.06 -5.84 35.94
CA MET A 1 -1.59 -4.65 35.25
C MET A 1 -0.74 -4.36 34.03
N GLU A 2 -1.35 -4.37 32.89
CA GLU A 2 -0.63 -4.10 31.66
C GLU A 2 -0.14 -2.68 31.62
N ARG A 3 1.12 -2.53 31.31
CA ARG A 3 1.74 -1.22 31.15
C ARG A 3 1.28 -0.60 29.84
N LYS A 4 0.78 0.64 29.88
CA LYS A 4 0.47 1.35 28.65
C LYS A 4 1.73 1.47 27.81
N PRO A 5 1.67 1.11 26.55
CA PRO A 5 2.84 1.17 25.67
C PRO A 5 3.26 2.61 25.35
N PHE A 6 2.41 3.58 25.62
CA PHE A 6 2.66 4.99 25.35
C PHE A 6 1.91 5.86 26.35
N THR A 7 2.38 7.08 26.53
CA THR A 7 1.83 8.03 27.51
C THR A 7 0.92 9.08 26.90
N TYR A 8 0.61 8.98 25.63
CA TYR A 8 -0.23 9.92 24.88
C TYR A 8 -1.54 9.25 24.46
N ASP A 9 -2.51 10.06 24.04
CA ASP A 9 -3.82 9.60 23.63
C ASP A 9 -3.77 8.75 22.36
N PHE A 10 -4.78 7.93 22.15
CA PHE A 10 -4.85 7.03 21.01
C PHE A 10 -4.73 7.75 19.66
N GLY A 11 -5.38 8.92 19.54
CA GLY A 11 -5.27 9.73 18.32
C GLY A 11 -3.84 10.13 18.01
N GLU A 12 -3.09 10.52 19.02
CA GLU A 12 -1.67 10.85 18.87
C GLU A 12 -0.83 9.61 18.53
N PHE A 13 -1.19 8.46 19.09
CA PHE A 13 -0.54 7.20 18.72
C PHE A 13 -0.75 6.89 17.24
N VAL A 14 -1.98 7.05 16.73
CA VAL A 14 -2.28 6.84 15.32
C VAL A 14 -1.50 7.81 14.44
N ASP A 15 -1.42 9.08 14.84
CA ASP A 15 -0.61 10.07 14.12
C ASP A 15 0.85 9.62 14.00
N ARG A 16 1.45 9.18 15.11
CA ARG A 16 2.82 8.68 15.13
C ARG A 16 2.98 7.40 14.30
N LEU A 17 1.98 6.54 14.33
CA LEU A 17 1.95 5.32 13.52
C LEU A 17 2.00 5.65 12.02
N THR A 18 1.24 6.65 11.58
CA THR A 18 1.25 7.06 10.18
C THR A 18 2.60 7.63 9.77
N ILE A 19 3.26 8.40 10.64
CA ILE A 19 4.61 8.90 10.41
C ILE A 19 5.60 7.73 10.29
N THR A 20 5.50 6.74 11.18
CA THR A 20 6.33 5.54 11.15
C THR A 20 6.12 4.76 9.85
N SER A 21 4.87 4.68 9.36
CA SER A 21 4.57 4.01 8.10
C SER A 21 5.22 4.72 6.91
N GLU A 22 5.29 6.04 6.93
CA GLU A 22 5.98 6.82 5.89
C GLU A 22 7.49 6.57 5.95
N LYS A 23 8.07 6.55 7.14
CA LYS A 23 9.50 6.24 7.31
C LYS A 23 9.82 4.83 6.80
N ASP A 24 8.95 3.86 7.07
CA ASP A 24 9.08 2.49 6.56
C ASP A 24 9.01 2.48 5.03
N LEU A 25 8.10 3.24 4.45
CA LEU A 25 7.96 3.37 3.01
C LEU A 25 9.25 3.87 2.35
N PHE A 26 9.93 4.83 2.98
CA PHE A 26 11.18 5.39 2.49
C PHE A 26 12.41 4.60 2.97
N LEU A 27 12.22 3.42 3.53
CA LEU A 27 13.27 2.50 3.95
C LEU A 27 14.25 3.12 4.96
N LEU A 28 13.75 4.00 5.83
CA LEU A 28 14.59 4.61 6.85
C LEU A 28 15.01 3.58 7.91
N PRO A 29 16.27 3.65 8.38
CA PRO A 29 16.78 2.70 9.38
C PRO A 29 15.91 2.67 10.63
N GLY A 30 15.57 1.48 11.09
CA GLY A 30 14.79 1.27 12.31
C GLY A 30 13.28 1.42 12.14
N ALA A 31 12.79 1.94 11.01
CA ALA A 31 11.35 2.18 10.81
C ALA A 31 10.53 0.89 10.84
N LYS A 32 11.03 -0.18 10.22
CA LYS A 32 10.33 -1.47 10.22
C LYS A 32 10.20 -2.03 11.63
N LYS A 33 11.25 -1.94 12.42
CA LYS A 33 11.25 -2.41 13.81
C LYS A 33 10.26 -1.61 14.65
N GLU A 34 10.21 -0.30 14.45
CA GLU A 34 9.26 0.58 15.13
C GLU A 34 7.82 0.25 14.71
N LEU A 35 7.59 0.00 13.43
CA LEU A 35 6.28 -0.38 12.92
C LEU A 35 5.82 -1.72 13.54
N ASP A 36 6.70 -2.71 13.59
CA ASP A 36 6.40 -4.00 14.20
C ASP A 36 6.03 -3.84 15.69
N LEU A 37 6.74 -2.98 16.40
CA LEU A 37 6.44 -2.68 17.79
C LEU A 37 5.06 -1.99 17.94
N ASN A 38 4.75 -1.06 17.05
CA ASN A 38 3.44 -0.40 17.03
C ASN A 38 2.32 -1.41 16.78
N MET A 39 2.54 -2.40 15.90
CA MET A 39 1.56 -3.46 15.66
C MET A 39 1.34 -4.33 16.90
N LYS A 40 2.42 -4.64 17.61
CA LYS A 40 2.32 -5.36 18.89
C LYS A 40 1.47 -4.59 19.89
N TRP A 41 1.70 -3.29 20.00
CA TRP A 41 0.93 -2.45 20.92
C TRP A 41 -0.55 -2.36 20.52
N MET A 42 -0.87 -2.33 19.22
CA MET A 42 -2.24 -2.41 18.75
C MET A 42 -2.93 -3.69 19.20
N ASN A 43 -2.26 -4.83 19.04
CA ASN A 43 -2.79 -6.11 19.52
C ASN A 43 -3.03 -6.10 21.04
N ASP A 44 -2.10 -5.53 21.80
CA ASP A 44 -2.23 -5.42 23.26
C ASP A 44 -3.43 -4.56 23.67
N LEU A 45 -3.82 -3.60 22.83
CA LEU A 45 -5.02 -2.79 23.04
C LEU A 45 -6.32 -3.47 22.58
N GLY A 46 -6.22 -4.70 22.05
CA GLY A 46 -7.38 -5.43 21.54
C GLY A 46 -7.80 -5.02 20.14
N ILE A 47 -6.97 -4.27 19.43
CA ILE A 47 -7.21 -3.87 18.04
C ILE A 47 -6.50 -4.86 17.13
N ASP A 48 -7.21 -5.33 16.10
CA ASP A 48 -6.64 -6.28 15.15
C ASP A 48 -5.51 -5.62 14.36
N ALA A 49 -4.28 -5.94 14.75
CA ALA A 49 -3.09 -5.38 14.11
C ALA A 49 -2.97 -5.79 12.65
N TYR A 50 -3.49 -6.96 12.27
CA TYR A 50 -3.44 -7.42 10.88
C TYR A 50 -4.28 -6.53 9.96
N ILE A 51 -5.47 -6.15 10.41
CA ILE A 51 -6.33 -5.22 9.68
C ILE A 51 -5.62 -3.87 9.53
N ILE A 52 -5.05 -3.36 10.61
CA ILE A 52 -4.33 -2.08 10.58
C ILE A 52 -3.13 -2.14 9.65
N LEU A 53 -2.35 -3.21 9.70
CA LEU A 53 -1.20 -3.38 8.82
C LEU A 53 -1.62 -3.43 7.35
N SER A 54 -2.71 -4.13 7.04
CA SER A 54 -3.25 -4.19 5.68
C SER A 54 -3.65 -2.81 5.16
N ILE A 55 -4.30 -1.99 6.01
CA ILE A 55 -4.64 -0.61 5.67
C ILE A 55 -3.38 0.21 5.39
N ILE A 56 -2.37 0.09 6.24
CA ILE A 56 -1.09 0.78 6.06
C ILE A 56 -0.42 0.37 4.74
N ARG A 57 -0.38 -0.91 4.42
CA ARG A 57 0.23 -1.42 3.19
C ARG A 57 -0.52 -0.95 1.94
N ILE A 58 -1.84 -0.88 1.99
CA ILE A 58 -2.65 -0.31 0.91
C ILE A 58 -2.31 1.17 0.71
N ALA A 59 -2.23 1.93 1.80
CA ALA A 59 -1.88 3.35 1.75
C ALA A 59 -0.48 3.57 1.17
N GLN A 60 0.49 2.77 1.59
CA GLN A 60 1.86 2.82 1.07
C GLN A 60 1.91 2.50 -0.43
N ALA A 61 1.23 1.45 -0.86
CA ALA A 61 1.17 1.07 -2.27
C ALA A 61 0.54 2.19 -3.11
N ASN A 62 -0.55 2.78 -2.62
CA ASN A 62 -1.20 3.89 -3.31
C ASN A 62 -0.29 5.12 -3.41
N ALA A 63 0.47 5.43 -2.36
CA ALA A 63 1.42 6.54 -2.38
C ALA A 63 2.52 6.33 -3.43
N LEU A 64 3.05 5.11 -3.51
CA LEU A 64 4.08 4.76 -4.50
C LEU A 64 3.53 4.84 -5.93
N ILE A 65 2.35 4.30 -6.16
CA ILE A 65 1.68 4.34 -7.47
C ILE A 65 1.43 5.79 -7.87
N TRP A 66 0.88 6.58 -6.96
CA TRP A 66 0.57 7.99 -7.22
C TRP A 66 1.83 8.77 -7.60
N ASN A 67 2.92 8.56 -6.88
CA ASN A 67 4.19 9.22 -7.16
C ASN A 67 4.74 8.86 -8.54
N LEU A 68 4.69 7.56 -8.91
CA LEU A 68 5.16 7.10 -10.21
C LEU A 68 4.29 7.64 -11.35
N GLU A 69 2.98 7.63 -11.19
CA GLU A 69 2.06 8.20 -12.17
C GLU A 69 2.24 9.71 -12.31
N HIS A 70 2.51 10.39 -11.19
CA HIS A 70 2.80 11.82 -11.19
C HIS A 70 4.06 12.15 -12.01
N GLN A 71 5.10 11.34 -11.89
CA GLN A 71 6.30 11.47 -12.70
C GLN A 71 5.98 11.35 -14.19
N LEU A 72 5.16 10.37 -14.58
CA LEU A 72 4.75 10.19 -15.97
C LEU A 72 3.94 11.37 -16.52
N ARG A 73 3.01 11.91 -15.71
CA ARG A 73 2.17 13.04 -16.12
C ARG A 73 2.95 14.33 -16.31
N ASN A 74 3.98 14.53 -15.50
CA ASN A 74 4.80 15.74 -15.57
C ASN A 74 5.93 15.63 -16.58
N ALA A 75 6.16 14.45 -17.14
CA ALA A 75 7.10 14.28 -18.22
C ALA A 75 6.55 14.90 -19.51
N LYS A 76 7.30 15.82 -20.10
CA LYS A 76 6.97 16.31 -21.44
C LYS A 76 7.27 15.22 -22.45
N ILE A 77 6.55 15.23 -23.56
CA ILE A 77 6.76 14.29 -24.64
C ILE A 77 8.23 14.37 -25.07
N GLY A 78 8.93 13.25 -25.02
CA GLY A 78 10.34 13.15 -25.41
C GLY A 78 11.35 13.39 -24.29
N GLU A 79 10.92 13.83 -23.09
CA GLU A 79 11.83 14.02 -21.96
C GLU A 79 12.23 12.72 -21.27
N PHE A 80 11.34 11.71 -21.31
CA PHE A 80 11.65 10.39 -20.77
C PHE A 80 11.95 9.41 -21.90
N PRO A 81 13.10 8.74 -21.85
CA PRO A 81 13.33 7.61 -22.75
C PRO A 81 12.27 6.52 -22.56
N LEU A 82 11.93 5.82 -23.65
CA LEU A 82 10.90 4.77 -23.60
C LEU A 82 11.22 3.66 -22.59
N ASP A 83 12.50 3.35 -22.39
CA ASP A 83 12.91 2.37 -21.38
C ASP A 83 12.60 2.81 -19.97
N GLN A 84 12.72 4.11 -19.66
CA GLN A 84 12.32 4.65 -18.35
C GLN A 84 10.82 4.65 -18.17
N VAL A 85 10.06 4.99 -19.19
CA VAL A 85 8.59 4.93 -19.18
C VAL A 85 8.14 3.48 -18.92
N GLY A 86 8.75 2.52 -19.62
CA GLY A 86 8.47 1.10 -19.42
C GLY A 86 8.81 0.63 -18.01
N ALA A 87 9.95 1.07 -17.47
CA ALA A 87 10.36 0.72 -16.11
C ALA A 87 9.37 1.25 -15.06
N ILE A 88 8.88 2.49 -15.23
CA ILE A 88 7.87 3.07 -14.34
C ILE A 88 6.56 2.28 -14.44
N ALA A 89 6.12 1.94 -15.65
CA ALA A 89 4.90 1.16 -15.87
C ALA A 89 4.97 -0.21 -15.18
N ILE A 90 6.12 -0.87 -15.26
CA ILE A 90 6.34 -2.14 -14.56
C ILE A 90 6.25 -1.97 -13.04
N ARG A 91 6.85 -0.92 -12.50
CA ARG A 91 6.78 -0.62 -11.07
C ARG A 91 5.36 -0.36 -10.60
N VAL A 92 4.59 0.41 -11.36
CA VAL A 92 3.17 0.66 -11.07
C VAL A 92 2.42 -0.67 -11.02
N ARG A 93 2.65 -1.53 -12.00
CA ARG A 93 2.02 -2.86 -12.05
C ARG A 93 2.36 -3.69 -10.82
N GLU A 94 3.63 -3.71 -10.39
CA GLU A 94 4.05 -4.46 -9.22
C GLU A 94 3.42 -3.91 -7.94
N HIS A 95 3.35 -2.60 -7.78
CA HIS A 95 2.68 -1.99 -6.63
C HIS A 95 1.18 -2.25 -6.64
N ASN A 96 0.55 -2.29 -7.81
CA ASN A 96 -0.85 -2.67 -7.94
C ASN A 96 -1.11 -4.10 -7.47
N LYS A 97 -0.23 -5.03 -7.80
CA LYS A 97 -0.34 -6.41 -7.30
C LYS A 97 -0.29 -6.46 -5.77
N THR A 98 0.64 -5.73 -5.18
CA THR A 98 0.75 -5.62 -3.72
C THR A 98 -0.51 -5.01 -3.12
N ARG A 99 -1.02 -3.95 -3.71
CA ARG A 99 -2.24 -3.28 -3.27
C ARG A 99 -3.43 -4.23 -3.30
N VAL A 100 -3.63 -4.94 -4.41
CA VAL A 100 -4.73 -5.90 -4.58
C VAL A 100 -4.61 -7.05 -3.58
N ARG A 101 -3.40 -7.54 -3.35
CA ARG A 101 -3.16 -8.57 -2.35
C ARG A 101 -3.67 -8.15 -0.96
N TYR A 102 -3.30 -6.96 -0.51
CA TYR A 102 -3.72 -6.48 0.81
C TYR A 102 -5.20 -6.14 0.87
N ILE A 103 -5.80 -5.66 -0.23
CA ILE A 103 -7.24 -5.46 -0.31
C ILE A 103 -7.97 -6.80 -0.15
N ASN A 104 -7.51 -7.86 -0.82
CA ASN A 104 -8.11 -9.18 -0.72
C ASN A 104 -7.95 -9.77 0.68
N GLU A 105 -6.78 -9.61 1.29
CA GLU A 105 -6.55 -10.04 2.67
C GLU A 105 -7.47 -9.30 3.65
N LEU A 106 -7.65 -8.00 3.46
CA LEU A 106 -8.55 -7.20 4.28
C LEU A 106 -10.01 -7.62 4.09
N ASN A 107 -10.43 -7.84 2.86
CA ASN A 107 -11.78 -8.33 2.55
C ASN A 107 -12.03 -9.67 3.23
N GLN A 108 -11.09 -10.58 3.15
CA GLN A 108 -11.19 -11.89 3.78
C GLN A 108 -11.28 -11.76 5.30
N ALA A 109 -10.47 -10.92 5.92
CA ALA A 109 -10.48 -10.69 7.35
C ALA A 109 -11.80 -10.07 7.83
N CYS A 110 -12.45 -9.27 7.00
CA CYS A 110 -13.73 -8.62 7.32
C CYS A 110 -14.95 -9.40 6.81
N GLY A 111 -14.76 -10.57 6.24
CA GLY A 111 -15.84 -11.40 5.72
C GLY A 111 -16.47 -10.91 4.43
N SER A 112 -15.80 -10.01 3.71
CA SER A 112 -16.28 -9.47 2.44
C SER A 112 -16.00 -10.41 1.28
N SER A 113 -16.76 -10.27 0.21
CA SER A 113 -16.55 -11.06 -1.00
C SER A 113 -15.34 -10.56 -1.82
N THR A 114 -14.87 -11.38 -2.76
CA THR A 114 -13.67 -11.15 -3.56
C THR A 114 -13.89 -10.19 -4.73
N VAL A 115 -14.50 -9.02 -4.47
CA VAL A 115 -14.83 -8.03 -5.51
C VAL A 115 -13.57 -7.51 -6.20
N THR A 116 -12.48 -7.33 -5.45
CA THR A 116 -11.23 -6.77 -5.97
C THR A 116 -10.59 -7.68 -7.01
N GLU A 117 -10.66 -8.99 -6.83
CA GLU A 117 -10.16 -9.95 -7.81
C GLU A 117 -10.90 -9.81 -9.14
N LYS A 118 -12.22 -9.66 -9.10
CA LYS A 118 -13.04 -9.45 -10.30
C LYS A 118 -12.68 -8.15 -11.02
N ILE A 119 -12.43 -7.08 -10.29
CA ILE A 119 -12.02 -5.78 -10.86
C ILE A 119 -10.68 -5.92 -11.57
N ASN A 120 -9.72 -6.59 -10.95
CA ASN A 120 -8.40 -6.81 -11.55
C ASN A 120 -8.49 -7.63 -12.83
N HIS A 121 -9.30 -8.68 -12.80
CA HIS A 121 -9.55 -9.53 -13.96
C HIS A 121 -10.23 -8.76 -15.08
N LEU A 122 -11.20 -7.92 -14.75
CA LEU A 122 -11.86 -7.07 -15.72
C LEU A 122 -10.89 -6.11 -16.41
N SER A 123 -9.92 -5.57 -15.67
CA SER A 123 -8.89 -4.70 -16.24
C SER A 123 -8.03 -5.43 -17.25
N GLU A 124 -7.67 -6.68 -16.99
CA GLU A 124 -6.93 -7.51 -17.93
C GLU A 124 -7.77 -7.84 -19.18
N GLU A 125 -9.04 -8.11 -19.01
CA GLU A 125 -9.95 -8.35 -20.14
C GLU A 125 -10.09 -7.11 -21.02
N ILE A 126 -10.23 -5.93 -20.42
CA ILE A 126 -10.31 -4.66 -21.15
C ILE A 126 -9.01 -4.43 -21.92
N TYR A 127 -7.87 -4.61 -21.27
CA TYR A 127 -6.58 -4.47 -21.92
C TYR A 127 -6.46 -5.43 -23.12
N SER A 128 -6.76 -6.70 -22.92
CA SER A 128 -6.70 -7.72 -23.98
C SER A 128 -7.62 -7.37 -25.16
N ARG A 129 -8.78 -6.81 -24.88
CA ARG A 129 -9.75 -6.43 -25.93
C ARG A 129 -9.23 -5.30 -26.81
N PHE A 130 -8.59 -4.29 -26.22
CA PHE A 130 -8.19 -3.09 -26.96
C PHE A 130 -6.76 -3.13 -27.49
N TYR A 131 -5.90 -3.91 -26.89
CA TYR A 131 -4.46 -3.93 -27.24
C TYR A 131 -3.99 -5.27 -27.77
N LYS A 132 -4.88 -6.23 -27.90
CA LYS A 132 -4.54 -7.52 -28.46
C LYS A 132 -4.34 -7.34 -29.96
N VAL A 133 -3.09 -7.51 -30.40
CA VAL A 133 -2.76 -7.53 -31.82
C VAL A 133 -2.84 -8.98 -32.28
N GLU A 134 -3.75 -9.23 -33.17
CA GLU A 134 -3.85 -10.54 -33.83
C GLU A 134 -2.76 -10.67 -34.89
#